data_c17f440f2c9dc053d070c3da3507b4d3
#
_entry.id   c17f440f2c9dc053d070c3da3507b4d3
#
_cell.length_a   1.000
_cell.length_b   1.000
_cell.length_c   1.000
_cell.angle_alpha   90.00
_cell.angle_beta   90.00
_cell.angle_gamma   90.00
#
_symmetry.space_group_name_H-M   'P 1'
#
loop_
_entity.id
_entity.type
_entity.pdbx_description
1 polymer ?
#
loop_
_entity_poly.entity_id
_entity_poly.type
_entity_poly.pdbx_seq_one_letter_code
_entity_poly.pdbx_strand_id
1 'polypeptide(L)'
;MKPIKLLLVVLGIMTAGSLIATAQPNVVMVTNVVTVLVTNVVTITNVVASTPAPAVTEIKTLAPAKYPWQSSATAGLTLTRGNSDTLLFTAGVQTHRKTPANEYSLGADGAYGENNSVKSEDLLHAFGQYNHLFSDRAFGYVRGDGVRDEIADINYRVSLSPGAGYYFLKATNTTLAGEVGPGVVFQELGNQEATFSTLRLAERFEHKFNNGGARVWQSVEFLPQLDRLDNYLINAELGVESALSKSLSLQVVLDDAYDSRPAANHLKNDVKLVSGIKYKF
;
A
#
# COMPACT_ATOMS: atom_id res chain seq x y z
N MET A 1 -35.42 6.00 -9.11
CA MET A 1 -34.39 6.95 -8.66
C MET A 1 -33.28 6.92 -9.69
N LYS A 2 -32.87 8.08 -10.21
CA LYS A 2 -31.82 8.13 -11.27
C LYS A 2 -30.45 7.89 -10.63
N PRO A 3 -29.56 7.05 -11.22
CA PRO A 3 -28.23 6.87 -10.69
C PRO A 3 -27.42 8.16 -10.86
N ILE A 4 -26.82 8.62 -9.78
CA ILE A 4 -25.87 9.74 -9.78
C ILE A 4 -24.60 9.22 -10.44
N LYS A 5 -24.30 9.72 -11.62
CA LYS A 5 -23.01 9.50 -12.29
C LYS A 5 -21.98 10.37 -11.58
N LEU A 6 -21.27 9.81 -10.62
CA LEU A 6 -20.10 10.46 -10.02
C LEU A 6 -18.87 10.10 -10.85
N LEU A 7 -18.64 10.83 -11.93
CA LEU A 7 -17.39 10.81 -12.66
C LEU A 7 -16.47 11.83 -11.96
N LEU A 8 -15.72 11.38 -10.96
CA LEU A 8 -14.76 12.22 -10.26
C LEU A 8 -13.43 12.25 -11.04
N VAL A 9 -13.40 13.06 -12.10
CA VAL A 9 -12.11 13.49 -12.68
C VAL A 9 -11.62 14.64 -11.81
N VAL A 10 -10.85 14.35 -10.77
CA VAL A 10 -10.19 15.38 -9.95
C VAL A 10 -8.86 15.74 -10.61
N LEU A 11 -8.92 16.62 -11.60
CA LEU A 11 -7.76 17.42 -12.00
C LEU A 11 -7.74 18.68 -11.10
N GLY A 12 -7.34 18.48 -9.84
CA GLY A 12 -7.28 19.56 -8.85
C GLY A 12 -5.86 20.06 -8.67
N ILE A 13 -5.55 21.18 -9.32
CA ILE A 13 -4.40 22.00 -8.90
C ILE A 13 -4.79 22.64 -7.57
N MET A 14 -4.32 22.05 -6.46
CA MET A 14 -4.46 22.67 -5.14
C MET A 14 -3.41 23.77 -5.00
N THR A 15 -3.84 25.01 -5.06
CA THR A 15 -3.08 26.15 -4.54
C THR A 15 -3.07 26.04 -3.00
N ALA A 16 -1.87 25.87 -2.42
CA ALA A 16 -1.68 25.81 -0.99
C ALA A 16 -2.01 27.17 -0.35
N GLY A 17 -3.19 27.27 0.28
CA GLY A 17 -3.51 28.31 1.23
C GLY A 17 -3.03 27.91 2.62
N SER A 18 -2.08 28.64 3.18
CA SER A 18 -1.54 28.45 4.54
C SER A 18 -2.60 28.80 5.59
N LEU A 19 -3.13 27.80 6.28
CA LEU A 19 -3.86 27.97 7.53
C LEU A 19 -2.86 27.81 8.69
N ILE A 20 -2.50 28.93 9.33
CA ILE A 20 -1.73 28.96 10.57
C ILE A 20 -2.71 28.69 11.72
N ALA A 21 -2.68 27.50 12.27
CA ALA A 21 -3.31 27.18 13.54
C ALA A 21 -2.22 27.17 14.64
N THR A 22 -2.22 28.17 15.51
CA THR A 22 -1.40 28.23 16.70
C THR A 22 -2.07 27.38 17.79
N ALA A 23 -1.50 26.21 18.08
CA ALA A 23 -1.85 25.44 19.27
C ALA A 23 -0.73 25.57 20.29
N GLN A 24 -1.08 26.03 21.51
CA GLN A 24 -0.17 26.09 22.66
C GLN A 24 0.11 24.69 23.22
N PRO A 25 1.33 24.38 23.64
CA PRO A 25 1.66 23.09 24.25
C PRO A 25 1.31 23.06 25.73
N ASN A 26 0.36 22.18 26.10
CA ASN A 26 0.28 21.75 27.51
C ASN A 26 1.20 20.55 27.67
N VAL A 27 2.32 20.79 28.37
CA VAL A 27 3.29 19.76 28.76
C VAL A 27 2.74 19.02 29.96
N VAL A 28 2.36 17.76 29.79
CA VAL A 28 2.16 16.81 30.90
C VAL A 28 3.40 15.92 30.94
N MET A 29 4.30 16.19 31.91
CA MET A 29 5.41 15.27 32.20
C MET A 29 4.88 14.09 32.99
N VAL A 30 4.93 12.88 32.42
CA VAL A 30 4.82 11.63 33.16
C VAL A 30 6.21 10.99 33.18
N THR A 31 6.93 11.16 34.26
CA THR A 31 8.20 10.49 34.54
C THR A 31 7.91 9.16 35.24
N ASN A 32 7.96 8.05 34.50
CA ASN A 32 8.10 6.74 35.13
C ASN A 32 9.55 6.29 34.98
N VAL A 33 10.33 6.49 36.05
CA VAL A 33 11.67 5.94 36.20
C VAL A 33 11.51 4.54 36.76
N VAL A 34 11.77 3.50 35.94
CA VAL A 34 11.94 2.12 36.44
C VAL A 34 13.43 1.95 36.78
N THR A 35 13.76 2.05 38.07
CA THR A 35 15.10 1.72 38.58
C THR A 35 15.16 0.21 38.82
N VAL A 36 15.87 -0.54 37.94
CA VAL A 36 16.22 -1.92 38.24
C VAL A 36 17.53 -1.96 39.01
N LEU A 37 17.45 -2.19 40.32
CA LEU A 37 18.59 -2.51 41.16
C LEU A 37 18.99 -3.98 40.96
N VAL A 38 20.12 -4.22 40.27
CA VAL A 38 20.75 -5.53 40.27
C VAL A 38 21.84 -5.52 41.33
N THR A 39 21.53 -6.00 42.52
CA THR A 39 22.52 -6.35 43.54
C THR A 39 22.72 -7.85 43.53
N ASN A 40 23.86 -8.32 42.98
CA ASN A 40 24.52 -9.52 43.43
C ASN A 40 25.96 -9.54 42.89
N VAL A 41 26.89 -9.10 43.72
CA VAL A 41 28.31 -9.34 43.54
C VAL A 41 28.62 -10.70 44.21
N VAL A 42 28.84 -11.74 43.40
CA VAL A 42 29.43 -12.99 43.87
C VAL A 42 30.89 -13.00 43.42
N THR A 43 31.79 -12.76 44.36
CA THR A 43 33.21 -12.91 44.15
C THR A 43 33.57 -14.41 44.33
N ILE A 44 33.85 -15.11 43.27
CA ILE A 44 34.40 -16.46 43.29
C ILE A 44 35.85 -16.38 42.80
N THR A 45 36.80 -16.40 43.74
CA THR A 45 38.21 -16.60 43.44
C THR A 45 38.48 -18.13 43.34
N ASN A 46 38.54 -18.67 42.10
CA ASN A 46 39.13 -19.94 41.83
C ASN A 46 40.17 -19.79 40.71
N VAL A 47 41.41 -19.93 41.10
CA VAL A 47 42.53 -20.07 40.16
C VAL A 47 42.43 -21.46 39.53
N VAL A 48 42.07 -21.50 38.24
CA VAL A 48 42.17 -22.71 37.42
C VAL A 48 43.07 -22.41 36.23
N ALA A 49 43.98 -23.33 36.01
CA ALA A 49 45.02 -23.31 35.00
C ALA A 49 44.51 -22.94 33.60
N SER A 50 45.31 -22.15 32.92
CA SER A 50 45.08 -21.68 31.55
C SER A 50 45.04 -22.79 30.52
N THR A 51 43.86 -23.21 30.13
CA THR A 51 43.60 -23.81 28.82
C THR A 51 43.42 -22.67 27.80
N PRO A 52 44.02 -22.71 26.62
CA PRO A 52 43.83 -21.65 25.63
C PRO A 52 42.34 -21.58 25.28
N ALA A 53 41.74 -20.40 25.47
CA ALA A 53 40.37 -20.14 25.11
C ALA A 53 40.16 -20.42 23.63
N PRO A 54 39.05 -21.09 23.21
CA PRO A 54 38.73 -21.21 21.82
C PRO A 54 38.55 -19.78 21.25
N ALA A 55 39.16 -19.55 20.07
CA ALA A 55 39.06 -18.29 19.38
C ALA A 55 37.61 -17.89 19.29
N VAL A 56 37.24 -16.79 19.95
CA VAL A 56 35.91 -16.15 19.82
C VAL A 56 35.83 -15.74 18.36
N THR A 57 35.07 -16.49 17.57
CA THR A 57 34.74 -16.08 16.20
C THR A 57 33.97 -14.77 16.32
N GLU A 58 34.64 -13.69 15.94
CA GLU A 58 34.03 -12.37 15.89
C GLU A 58 32.78 -12.49 15.04
N ILE A 59 31.62 -12.35 15.66
CA ILE A 59 30.33 -12.24 14.92
C ILE A 59 30.43 -10.94 14.15
N LYS A 60 30.82 -11.05 12.88
CA LYS A 60 30.89 -9.92 11.97
C LYS A 60 29.48 -9.37 11.84
N THR A 61 29.16 -8.35 12.62
CA THR A 61 27.90 -7.61 12.47
C THR A 61 27.87 -7.09 11.04
N LEU A 62 26.96 -7.63 10.24
CA LEU A 62 26.78 -7.19 8.86
C LEU A 62 26.42 -5.69 8.93
N ALA A 63 27.21 -4.86 8.26
CA ALA A 63 26.91 -3.45 8.13
C ALA A 63 25.47 -3.31 7.56
N PRO A 64 24.65 -2.38 8.09
CA PRO A 64 23.30 -2.19 7.59
C PRO A 64 23.32 -1.96 6.08
N ALA A 65 22.39 -2.59 5.37
CA ALA A 65 22.32 -2.50 3.93
C ALA A 65 22.21 -1.02 3.52
N LYS A 66 23.02 -0.57 2.58
CA LYS A 66 23.04 0.82 2.09
C LYS A 66 21.65 1.28 1.60
N TYR A 67 20.84 0.34 1.11
CA TYR A 67 19.47 0.54 0.60
C TYR A 67 18.57 -0.55 1.21
N PRO A 68 18.05 -0.35 2.42
CA PRO A 68 17.22 -1.35 3.08
C PRO A 68 15.85 -1.48 2.41
N TRP A 69 15.23 -2.63 2.54
CA TRP A 69 13.80 -2.78 2.31
C TRP A 69 13.03 -2.03 3.39
N GLN A 70 11.97 -1.37 2.99
CA GLN A 70 11.03 -0.70 3.88
C GLN A 70 9.72 -1.48 3.82
N SER A 71 9.41 -2.16 4.89
CA SER A 71 8.26 -3.05 4.95
C SER A 71 7.22 -2.54 5.92
N SER A 72 5.97 -2.85 5.66
CA SER A 72 4.87 -2.52 6.54
C SER A 72 3.76 -3.55 6.45
N ALA A 73 3.06 -3.74 7.56
CA ALA A 73 1.82 -4.51 7.63
C ALA A 73 0.69 -3.58 8.07
N THR A 74 -0.49 -3.80 7.53
CA THR A 74 -1.70 -3.05 7.84
C THR A 74 -2.79 -4.00 8.31
N ALA A 75 -3.57 -3.61 9.30
CA ALA A 75 -4.76 -4.32 9.73
C ALA A 75 -5.89 -3.33 10.04
N GLY A 76 -7.09 -3.67 9.62
CA GLY A 76 -8.31 -2.91 9.89
C GLY A 76 -9.43 -3.85 10.35
N LEU A 77 -10.27 -3.36 11.25
CA LEU A 77 -11.45 -4.08 11.74
C LEU A 77 -12.60 -3.10 11.93
N THR A 78 -13.74 -3.42 11.33
CA THR A 78 -15.00 -2.72 11.55
C THR A 78 -16.02 -3.70 12.11
N LEU A 79 -16.64 -3.36 13.25
CA LEU A 79 -17.70 -4.11 13.89
C LEU A 79 -18.88 -3.18 14.15
N THR A 80 -20.05 -3.56 13.67
CA THR A 80 -21.32 -2.87 13.97
C THR A 80 -22.31 -3.89 14.48
N ARG A 81 -23.04 -3.53 15.52
CA ARG A 81 -24.14 -4.35 16.07
C ARG A 81 -25.32 -3.47 16.40
N GLY A 82 -26.53 -3.96 16.09
CA GLY A 82 -27.76 -3.25 16.36
C GLY A 82 -28.81 -3.48 15.26
N ASN A 83 -29.24 -2.42 14.59
CA ASN A 83 -30.17 -2.54 13.45
C ASN A 83 -29.56 -3.25 12.24
N SER A 84 -28.23 -3.30 12.15
CA SER A 84 -27.46 -4.14 11.24
C SER A 84 -26.25 -4.71 11.97
N ASP A 85 -25.85 -5.92 11.62
CA ASP A 85 -24.63 -6.57 12.12
C ASP A 85 -23.63 -6.60 10.97
N THR A 86 -22.55 -5.81 11.08
CA THR A 86 -21.48 -5.75 10.07
C THR A 86 -20.15 -6.17 10.69
N LEU A 87 -19.44 -7.04 10.01
CA LEU A 87 -18.05 -7.39 10.25
C LEU A 87 -17.27 -7.09 8.97
N LEU A 88 -16.19 -6.33 9.05
CA LEU A 88 -15.23 -6.17 7.98
C LEU A 88 -13.82 -6.26 8.57
N PHE A 89 -13.04 -7.20 8.10
CA PHE A 89 -11.63 -7.37 8.41
C PHE A 89 -10.80 -7.11 7.16
N THR A 90 -9.74 -6.33 7.29
CA THR A 90 -8.75 -6.08 6.22
C THR A 90 -7.35 -6.33 6.74
N ALA A 91 -6.50 -6.89 5.91
CA ALA A 91 -5.09 -7.08 6.21
C ALA A 91 -4.25 -6.86 4.95
N GLY A 92 -3.04 -6.34 5.12
CA GLY A 92 -2.13 -6.14 3.99
C GLY A 92 -0.68 -6.07 4.42
N VAL A 93 0.20 -6.38 3.49
CA VAL A 93 1.64 -6.24 3.64
C VAL A 93 2.19 -5.54 2.40
N GLN A 94 3.12 -4.64 2.59
CA GLN A 94 3.82 -3.95 1.51
C GLN A 94 5.30 -3.86 1.83
N THR A 95 6.11 -3.97 0.80
CA THR A 95 7.55 -3.72 0.90
C THR A 95 8.04 -2.99 -0.33
N HIS A 96 8.93 -2.06 -0.12
CA HIS A 96 9.57 -1.35 -1.21
C HIS A 96 11.05 -1.14 -0.93
N ARG A 97 11.81 -1.04 -2.00
CA ARG A 97 13.24 -0.77 -1.97
C ARG A 97 13.60 0.18 -3.09
N LYS A 98 14.34 1.23 -2.76
CA LYS A 98 14.85 2.20 -3.73
C LYS A 98 16.36 2.23 -3.70
N THR A 99 16.96 2.12 -4.88
CA THR A 99 18.38 2.33 -5.14
C THR A 99 18.54 3.45 -6.15
N PRO A 100 19.74 3.95 -6.44
CA PRO A 100 19.91 4.99 -7.46
C PRO A 100 19.42 4.60 -8.86
N ALA A 101 19.47 3.31 -9.22
CA ALA A 101 19.10 2.82 -10.53
C ALA A 101 17.82 1.98 -10.56
N ASN A 102 17.35 1.46 -9.42
CA ASN A 102 16.25 0.50 -9.40
C ASN A 102 15.30 0.78 -8.24
N GLU A 103 14.01 0.61 -8.51
CA GLU A 103 12.95 0.65 -7.50
C GLU A 103 12.14 -0.64 -7.57
N TYR A 104 11.80 -1.19 -6.42
CA TYR A 104 11.00 -2.40 -6.25
C TYR A 104 9.83 -2.08 -5.33
N SER A 105 8.65 -2.51 -5.71
CA SER A 105 7.43 -2.41 -4.89
C SER A 105 6.69 -3.72 -4.98
N LEU A 106 6.38 -4.32 -3.84
CA LEU A 106 5.60 -5.54 -3.73
C LEU A 106 4.53 -5.32 -2.67
N GLY A 107 3.36 -5.87 -2.88
CA GLY A 107 2.29 -5.83 -1.91
C GLY A 107 1.30 -6.96 -2.09
N ALA A 108 0.63 -7.30 -0.99
CA ALA A 108 -0.53 -8.16 -0.99
C ALA A 108 -1.48 -7.68 0.10
N ASP A 109 -2.75 -7.69 -0.19
CA ASP A 109 -3.81 -7.30 0.72
C ASP A 109 -5.05 -8.16 0.50
N GLY A 110 -5.89 -8.21 1.53
CA GLY A 110 -7.14 -8.93 1.48
C GLY A 110 -8.18 -8.33 2.42
N ALA A 111 -9.43 -8.59 2.07
CA ALA A 111 -10.58 -8.17 2.85
C ALA A 111 -11.59 -9.32 2.96
N TYR A 112 -12.18 -9.48 4.14
CA TYR A 112 -13.29 -10.38 4.39
C TYR A 112 -14.38 -9.64 5.15
N GLY A 113 -15.60 -9.73 4.70
CA GLY A 113 -16.72 -9.04 5.32
C GLY A 113 -18.02 -9.81 5.28
N GLU A 114 -18.85 -9.54 6.29
CA GLU A 114 -20.22 -10.02 6.38
C GLU A 114 -21.15 -8.86 6.78
N ASN A 115 -22.34 -8.85 6.22
CA ASN A 115 -23.42 -7.95 6.60
C ASN A 115 -24.68 -8.77 6.87
N ASN A 116 -25.19 -8.76 8.12
CA ASN A 116 -26.30 -9.59 8.56
C ASN A 116 -26.10 -11.08 8.22
N SER A 117 -24.89 -11.62 8.50
CA SER A 117 -24.48 -13.00 8.21
C SER A 117 -24.47 -13.38 6.71
N VAL A 118 -24.53 -12.41 5.83
CA VAL A 118 -24.33 -12.61 4.39
C VAL A 118 -22.94 -12.06 4.03
N LYS A 119 -22.15 -12.86 3.34
CA LYS A 119 -20.82 -12.45 2.85
C LYS A 119 -20.97 -11.20 1.98
N SER A 120 -20.26 -10.14 2.32
CA SER A 120 -20.29 -8.84 1.63
C SER A 120 -18.94 -8.42 1.08
N GLU A 121 -17.86 -9.13 1.45
CA GLU A 121 -16.50 -8.90 0.98
C GLU A 121 -15.70 -10.21 1.05
N ASP A 122 -14.97 -10.56 -0.01
CA ASP A 122 -14.02 -11.68 -0.05
C ASP A 122 -13.02 -11.40 -1.17
N LEU A 123 -12.06 -10.52 -0.87
CA LEU A 123 -11.05 -10.02 -1.80
C LEU A 123 -9.67 -10.50 -1.40
N LEU A 124 -8.89 -10.91 -2.39
CA LEU A 124 -7.44 -11.06 -2.31
C LEU A 124 -6.80 -10.35 -3.48
N HIS A 125 -5.87 -9.45 -3.20
CA HIS A 125 -5.11 -8.70 -4.19
C HIS A 125 -3.61 -8.85 -3.92
N ALA A 126 -2.81 -8.90 -4.98
CA ALA A 126 -1.36 -8.86 -4.88
C ALA A 126 -0.77 -8.12 -6.09
N PHE A 127 0.30 -7.38 -5.87
CA PHE A 127 1.00 -6.71 -6.95
C PHE A 127 2.52 -6.74 -6.80
N GLY A 128 3.20 -6.60 -7.92
CA GLY A 128 4.62 -6.40 -7.98
C GLY A 128 5.00 -5.41 -9.09
N GLN A 129 5.88 -4.48 -8.79
CA GLN A 129 6.43 -3.55 -9.78
C GLN A 129 7.94 -3.41 -9.61
N TYR A 130 8.64 -3.48 -10.71
CA TYR A 130 10.05 -3.17 -10.85
C TYR A 130 10.24 -1.99 -11.79
N ASN A 131 10.99 -0.96 -11.37
CA ASN A 131 11.38 0.17 -12.19
C ASN A 131 12.90 0.17 -12.34
N HIS A 132 13.37 0.33 -13.58
CA HIS A 132 14.77 0.64 -13.89
C HIS A 132 14.87 2.10 -14.34
N LEU A 133 15.64 2.91 -13.59
CA LEU A 133 15.81 4.33 -13.87
C LEU A 133 16.90 4.52 -14.93
N PHE A 134 16.53 5.11 -16.07
CA PHE A 134 17.47 5.53 -17.12
C PHE A 134 18.05 6.91 -16.83
N SER A 135 17.33 7.73 -16.07
CA SER A 135 17.74 9.04 -15.60
C SER A 135 17.09 9.34 -14.25
N ASP A 136 17.33 10.52 -13.69
CA ASP A 136 16.67 10.95 -12.45
C ASP A 136 15.13 10.90 -12.52
N ARG A 137 14.55 11.00 -13.72
CA ARG A 137 13.11 11.11 -13.93
C ARG A 137 12.52 10.02 -14.81
N ALA A 138 13.25 9.55 -15.82
CA ALA A 138 12.74 8.56 -16.77
C ALA A 138 13.09 7.14 -16.32
N PHE A 139 12.12 6.22 -16.41
CA PHE A 139 12.30 4.82 -16.05
C PHE A 139 11.51 3.88 -16.98
N GLY A 140 12.00 2.67 -17.14
CA GLY A 140 11.24 1.55 -17.65
C GLY A 140 10.67 0.75 -16.50
N TYR A 141 9.50 0.15 -16.66
CA TYR A 141 8.90 -0.66 -15.63
C TYR A 141 8.33 -1.98 -16.15
N VAL A 142 8.16 -2.92 -15.24
CA VAL A 142 7.32 -4.10 -15.40
C VAL A 142 6.42 -4.17 -14.16
N ARG A 143 5.11 -4.24 -14.38
CA ARG A 143 4.11 -4.39 -13.32
C ARG A 143 3.27 -5.62 -13.55
N GLY A 144 3.04 -6.39 -12.50
CA GLY A 144 2.09 -7.48 -12.43
C GLY A 144 1.10 -7.23 -11.29
N ASP A 145 -0.17 -7.52 -11.53
CA ASP A 145 -1.25 -7.46 -10.55
C ASP A 145 -2.07 -8.75 -10.64
N GLY A 146 -2.56 -9.22 -9.50
CA GLY A 146 -3.45 -10.36 -9.39
C GLY A 146 -4.59 -10.08 -8.41
N VAL A 147 -5.81 -10.33 -8.81
CA VAL A 147 -7.03 -10.13 -8.02
C VAL A 147 -7.88 -11.40 -8.06
N ARG A 148 -8.43 -11.76 -6.90
CA ARG A 148 -9.57 -12.66 -6.73
C ARG A 148 -10.60 -11.93 -5.89
N ASP A 149 -11.83 -11.85 -6.36
CA ASP A 149 -12.95 -11.20 -5.66
C ASP A 149 -14.21 -12.02 -5.88
N GLU A 150 -14.62 -12.74 -4.83
CA GLU A 150 -15.79 -13.63 -4.89
C GLU A 150 -17.09 -12.84 -5.02
N ILE A 151 -17.14 -11.63 -4.45
CA ILE A 151 -18.35 -10.79 -4.48
C ILE A 151 -18.54 -10.17 -5.86
N ALA A 152 -17.45 -9.86 -6.58
CA ALA A 152 -17.50 -9.38 -7.96
C ALA A 152 -17.52 -10.51 -9.01
N ASP A 153 -17.57 -11.79 -8.56
CA ASP A 153 -17.51 -12.99 -9.40
C ASP A 153 -16.23 -13.05 -10.26
N ILE A 154 -15.12 -12.55 -9.71
CA ILE A 154 -13.78 -12.61 -10.28
C ILE A 154 -13.05 -13.81 -9.65
N ASN A 155 -13.05 -14.96 -10.33
CA ASN A 155 -12.31 -16.13 -9.85
C ASN A 155 -10.80 -15.87 -9.86
N TYR A 156 -10.31 -15.23 -10.91
CA TYR A 156 -8.99 -14.60 -10.98
C TYR A 156 -8.98 -13.52 -12.07
N ARG A 157 -8.17 -12.50 -11.85
CA ARG A 157 -7.75 -11.54 -12.87
C ARG A 157 -6.28 -11.24 -12.65
N VAL A 158 -5.47 -11.56 -13.64
CA VAL A 158 -4.01 -11.31 -13.62
C VAL A 158 -3.67 -10.39 -14.78
N SER A 159 -2.97 -9.31 -14.47
CA SER A 159 -2.44 -8.39 -15.48
C SER A 159 -0.93 -8.35 -15.46
N LEU A 160 -0.31 -8.18 -16.64
CA LEU A 160 1.12 -7.96 -16.81
C LEU A 160 1.32 -6.80 -17.79
N SER A 161 2.05 -5.77 -17.35
CA SER A 161 2.23 -4.54 -18.12
C SER A 161 3.68 -4.06 -18.03
N PRO A 162 4.52 -4.31 -19.04
CA PRO A 162 5.76 -3.59 -19.22
C PRO A 162 5.48 -2.19 -19.78
N GLY A 163 6.40 -1.22 -19.53
CA GLY A 163 6.21 0.12 -20.06
C GLY A 163 7.31 1.10 -19.69
N ALA A 164 7.01 2.37 -19.93
CA ALA A 164 7.86 3.49 -19.57
C ALA A 164 7.10 4.45 -18.64
N GLY A 165 7.84 5.10 -17.77
CA GLY A 165 7.31 6.09 -16.85
C GLY A 165 8.21 7.31 -16.72
N TYR A 166 7.62 8.39 -16.23
CA TYR A 166 8.31 9.64 -16.03
C TYR A 166 7.85 10.32 -14.74
N TYR A 167 8.80 10.77 -13.93
CA TYR A 167 8.56 11.61 -12.77
C TYR A 167 8.42 13.07 -13.17
N PHE A 168 7.21 13.58 -13.27
CA PHE A 168 6.93 15.01 -13.52
C PHE A 168 7.41 15.88 -12.35
N LEU A 169 7.15 15.38 -11.11
CA LEU A 169 7.71 15.94 -9.89
C LEU A 169 8.49 14.85 -9.14
N LYS A 170 9.71 15.17 -8.73
CA LYS A 170 10.56 14.30 -7.92
C LYS A 170 11.30 15.17 -6.90
N ALA A 171 10.57 15.58 -5.86
CA ALA A 171 11.12 16.34 -4.73
C ALA A 171 11.20 15.44 -3.48
N THR A 172 11.85 15.93 -2.44
CA THR A 172 12.03 15.18 -1.18
C THR A 172 10.72 14.76 -0.54
N ASN A 173 9.71 15.63 -0.61
CA ASN A 173 8.41 15.44 0.03
C ASN A 173 7.25 15.24 -0.97
N THR A 174 7.48 15.42 -2.28
CA THR A 174 6.42 15.33 -3.29
C THR A 174 6.91 14.56 -4.49
N THR A 175 6.12 13.57 -4.92
CA THR A 175 6.34 12.86 -6.18
C THR A 175 5.06 12.85 -7.00
N LEU A 176 5.22 13.02 -8.32
CA LEU A 176 4.17 12.81 -9.31
C LEU A 176 4.78 12.06 -10.48
N ALA A 177 4.26 10.90 -10.79
CA ALA A 177 4.73 10.05 -11.87
C ALA A 177 3.56 9.66 -12.78
N GLY A 178 3.85 9.57 -14.08
CA GLY A 178 2.95 8.97 -15.07
C GLY A 178 3.61 7.78 -15.72
N GLU A 179 2.82 6.78 -16.07
CA GLU A 179 3.26 5.52 -16.66
C GLU A 179 2.38 5.17 -17.87
N VAL A 180 2.99 4.61 -18.89
CA VAL A 180 2.31 4.12 -20.08
C VAL A 180 2.98 2.85 -20.59
N GLY A 181 2.21 1.86 -21.00
CA GLY A 181 2.75 0.64 -21.58
C GLY A 181 1.67 -0.31 -22.09
N PRO A 182 2.02 -1.21 -23.01
CA PRO A 182 1.14 -2.32 -23.36
C PRO A 182 0.93 -3.24 -22.15
N GLY A 183 -0.18 -3.95 -22.14
CA GLY A 183 -0.46 -4.95 -21.14
C GLY A 183 -1.27 -6.12 -21.70
N VAL A 184 -1.35 -7.16 -20.91
CA VAL A 184 -2.24 -8.30 -21.15
C VAL A 184 -2.98 -8.61 -19.87
N VAL A 185 -4.26 -8.89 -19.98
CA VAL A 185 -5.11 -9.34 -18.87
C VAL A 185 -5.58 -10.76 -19.18
N PHE A 186 -5.42 -11.63 -18.20
CA PHE A 186 -5.96 -12.98 -18.13
C PHE A 186 -6.99 -12.98 -17.01
N GLN A 187 -8.22 -13.37 -17.29
CA GLN A 187 -9.26 -13.38 -16.26
C GLN A 187 -10.24 -14.53 -16.45
N GLU A 188 -10.84 -14.94 -15.36
CA GLU A 188 -12.07 -15.71 -15.31
C GLU A 188 -13.11 -14.92 -14.53
N LEU A 189 -14.15 -14.51 -15.24
CA LEU A 189 -15.21 -13.63 -14.75
C LEU A 189 -16.56 -14.33 -14.98
N GLY A 190 -17.28 -14.66 -13.93
CA GLY A 190 -18.56 -15.38 -14.03
C GLY A 190 -18.45 -16.71 -14.79
N ASN A 191 -17.44 -17.54 -14.51
CA ASN A 191 -17.13 -18.79 -15.20
C ASN A 191 -16.79 -18.63 -16.71
N GLN A 192 -16.41 -17.44 -17.15
CA GLN A 192 -15.96 -17.16 -18.51
C GLN A 192 -14.50 -16.72 -18.51
N GLU A 193 -13.66 -17.51 -19.15
CA GLU A 193 -12.27 -17.16 -19.38
C GLU A 193 -12.14 -16.14 -20.51
N ALA A 194 -11.29 -15.15 -20.31
CA ALA A 194 -10.94 -14.17 -21.33
C ALA A 194 -9.47 -13.77 -21.22
N THR A 195 -8.84 -13.56 -22.37
CA THR A 195 -7.51 -12.98 -22.47
C THR A 195 -7.56 -11.85 -23.48
N PHE A 196 -7.07 -10.67 -23.09
CA PHE A 196 -7.07 -9.52 -23.98
C PHE A 196 -5.88 -8.59 -23.74
N SER A 197 -5.47 -7.91 -24.82
CA SER A 197 -4.42 -6.90 -24.76
C SER A 197 -4.98 -5.55 -24.32
N THR A 198 -4.21 -4.83 -23.51
CA THR A 198 -4.58 -3.52 -22.96
C THR A 198 -3.50 -2.49 -23.24
N LEU A 199 -3.85 -1.22 -23.11
CA LEU A 199 -2.92 -0.13 -22.89
C LEU A 199 -3.03 0.29 -21.43
N ARG A 200 -1.97 0.19 -20.66
CA ARG A 200 -1.96 0.70 -19.29
C ARG A 200 -1.54 2.16 -19.27
N LEU A 201 -2.40 3.01 -18.72
CA LEU A 201 -2.10 4.40 -18.38
C LEU A 201 -2.25 4.55 -16.88
N ALA A 202 -1.23 5.04 -16.20
CA ALA A 202 -1.31 5.24 -14.77
C ALA A 202 -0.66 6.54 -14.33
N GLU A 203 -1.21 7.11 -13.26
CA GLU A 203 -0.69 8.28 -12.57
C GLU A 203 -0.56 7.94 -11.10
N ARG A 204 0.51 8.43 -10.46
CA ARG A 204 0.74 8.30 -9.02
C ARG A 204 1.26 9.60 -8.45
N PHE A 205 0.57 10.09 -7.43
CA PHE A 205 0.94 11.25 -6.65
C PHE A 205 1.17 10.86 -5.20
N GLU A 206 2.21 11.43 -4.57
CA GLU A 206 2.45 11.32 -3.13
C GLU A 206 2.97 12.66 -2.60
N HIS A 207 2.44 13.08 -1.44
CA HIS A 207 2.98 14.22 -0.71
C HIS A 207 3.11 13.88 0.78
N LYS A 208 4.29 14.22 1.35
CA LYS A 208 4.62 14.04 2.76
C LYS A 208 4.67 15.38 3.46
N PHE A 209 3.94 15.49 4.55
CA PHE A 209 3.91 16.65 5.44
C PHE A 209 4.76 16.41 6.67
N ASN A 210 5.18 17.48 7.34
CA ASN A 210 5.84 17.44 8.65
C ASN A 210 6.99 16.42 8.71
N ASN A 211 7.88 16.44 7.74
CA ASN A 211 9.01 15.49 7.62
C ASN A 211 8.57 14.01 7.68
N GLY A 212 7.38 13.69 7.14
CA GLY A 212 6.85 12.35 7.13
C GLY A 212 5.90 12.00 8.29
N GLY A 213 5.52 12.97 9.10
CA GLY A 213 4.50 12.81 10.14
C GLY A 213 3.09 12.58 9.59
N ALA A 214 2.84 13.04 8.37
CA ALA A 214 1.62 12.73 7.63
C ALA A 214 1.94 12.53 6.15
N ARG A 215 1.13 11.74 5.45
CA ARG A 215 1.26 11.45 4.02
C ARG A 215 -0.11 11.40 3.38
N VAL A 216 -0.23 11.99 2.19
CA VAL A 216 -1.36 11.79 1.30
C VAL A 216 -0.84 11.20 -0.01
N TRP A 217 -1.59 10.29 -0.59
CA TRP A 217 -1.28 9.74 -1.90
C TRP A 217 -2.55 9.52 -2.71
N GLN A 218 -2.37 9.50 -4.00
CA GLN A 218 -3.38 9.16 -4.98
C GLN A 218 -2.75 8.31 -6.06
N SER A 219 -3.49 7.33 -6.58
CA SER A 219 -3.15 6.66 -7.82
C SER A 219 -4.40 6.46 -8.66
N VAL A 220 -4.23 6.53 -9.97
CA VAL A 220 -5.26 6.18 -10.94
C VAL A 220 -4.62 5.33 -12.01
N GLU A 221 -5.28 4.25 -12.36
CA GLU A 221 -4.89 3.35 -13.42
C GLU A 221 -6.06 3.14 -14.37
N PHE A 222 -5.83 3.24 -15.67
CA PHE A 222 -6.80 3.03 -16.73
C PHE A 222 -6.25 1.99 -17.71
N LEU A 223 -7.01 0.91 -17.91
CA LEU A 223 -6.64 -0.22 -18.77
C LEU A 223 -7.73 -0.47 -19.83
N PRO A 224 -7.78 0.29 -20.93
CA PRO A 224 -8.66 -0.02 -22.05
C PRO A 224 -8.16 -1.25 -22.80
N GLN A 225 -9.08 -2.12 -23.21
CA GLN A 225 -8.83 -3.22 -24.12
C GLN A 225 -8.56 -2.66 -25.52
N LEU A 226 -7.45 -3.09 -26.16
CA LEU A 226 -6.99 -2.45 -27.39
C LEU A 226 -7.89 -2.67 -28.62
N ASP A 227 -8.49 -3.85 -28.70
CA ASP A 227 -9.42 -4.21 -29.80
C ASP A 227 -10.89 -3.85 -29.49
N ARG A 228 -11.16 -3.39 -28.25
CA ARG A 228 -12.51 -3.03 -27.80
C ARG A 228 -12.44 -1.93 -26.73
N LEU A 229 -12.31 -0.70 -27.16
CA LEU A 229 -12.09 0.45 -26.25
C LEU A 229 -13.25 0.74 -25.29
N ASP A 230 -14.45 0.20 -25.55
CA ASP A 230 -15.59 0.26 -24.63
C ASP A 230 -15.52 -0.78 -23.50
N ASN A 231 -14.53 -1.69 -23.55
CA ASN A 231 -14.15 -2.58 -22.46
C ASN A 231 -12.89 -2.03 -21.80
N TYR A 232 -13.03 -1.55 -20.57
CA TYR A 232 -11.92 -0.97 -19.81
C TYR A 232 -12.12 -1.13 -18.31
N LEU A 233 -10.98 -1.13 -17.61
CA LEU A 233 -10.90 -1.13 -16.16
C LEU A 233 -10.33 0.20 -15.71
N ILE A 234 -10.84 0.72 -14.58
CA ILE A 234 -10.24 1.86 -13.87
C ILE A 234 -10.05 1.44 -12.42
N ASN A 235 -8.85 1.62 -11.90
CA ASN A 235 -8.56 1.48 -10.49
C ASN A 235 -8.08 2.83 -9.97
N ALA A 236 -8.71 3.34 -8.92
CA ALA A 236 -8.31 4.59 -8.28
C ALA A 236 -8.16 4.38 -6.77
N GLU A 237 -7.13 4.95 -6.20
CA GLU A 237 -6.84 4.91 -4.77
C GLU A 237 -6.55 6.32 -4.29
N LEU A 238 -7.14 6.71 -3.16
CA LEU A 238 -6.81 7.93 -2.44
C LEU A 238 -6.60 7.59 -0.96
N GLY A 239 -5.41 7.87 -0.45
CA GLY A 239 -5.08 7.53 0.92
C GLY A 239 -4.49 8.69 1.71
N VAL A 240 -4.73 8.65 3.00
CA VAL A 240 -4.11 9.51 4.00
C VAL A 240 -3.53 8.66 5.12
N GLU A 241 -2.35 9.01 5.58
CA GLU A 241 -1.64 8.34 6.68
C GLU A 241 -1.15 9.39 7.65
N SER A 242 -1.31 9.14 8.95
CA SER A 242 -0.77 9.95 10.04
C SER A 242 0.07 9.08 10.96
N ALA A 243 1.32 9.45 11.17
CA ALA A 243 2.22 8.74 12.07
C ALA A 243 1.79 8.97 13.53
N LEU A 244 1.58 7.88 14.28
CA LEU A 244 1.33 7.88 15.72
C LEU A 244 2.65 7.69 16.49
N SER A 245 3.60 6.97 15.90
CA SER A 245 4.95 6.77 16.41
C SER A 245 5.93 6.53 15.25
N LYS A 246 7.18 6.18 15.56
CA LYS A 246 8.18 5.82 14.54
C LYS A 246 7.77 4.60 13.71
N SER A 247 7.05 3.65 14.31
CA SER A 247 6.66 2.37 13.70
C SER A 247 5.17 2.26 13.43
N LEU A 248 4.32 3.07 14.08
CA LEU A 248 2.86 2.97 13.96
C LEU A 248 2.28 4.19 13.27
N SER A 249 1.36 3.97 12.36
CA SER A 249 0.56 4.99 11.68
C SER A 249 -0.90 4.58 11.65
N LEU A 250 -1.78 5.56 11.63
CA LEU A 250 -3.19 5.41 11.26
C LEU A 250 -3.32 5.73 9.78
N GLN A 251 -4.05 4.93 9.02
CA GLN A 251 -4.34 5.20 7.62
C GLN A 251 -5.84 5.08 7.32
N VAL A 252 -6.28 5.87 6.35
CA VAL A 252 -7.61 5.77 5.72
C VAL A 252 -7.38 5.77 4.22
N VAL A 253 -7.97 4.81 3.53
CA VAL A 253 -7.84 4.60 2.09
C VAL A 253 -9.23 4.49 1.49
N LEU A 254 -9.46 5.22 0.43
CA LEU A 254 -10.61 5.10 -0.45
C LEU A 254 -10.14 4.42 -1.73
N ASP A 255 -10.65 3.25 -2.00
CA ASP A 255 -10.43 2.47 -3.23
C ASP A 255 -11.68 2.53 -4.10
N ASP A 256 -11.50 2.67 -5.38
CA ASP A 256 -12.56 2.68 -6.39
C ASP A 256 -12.13 1.78 -7.56
N ALA A 257 -12.82 0.66 -7.75
CA ALA A 257 -12.61 -0.27 -8.83
C ALA A 257 -13.80 -0.23 -9.80
N TYR A 258 -13.56 0.18 -11.04
CA TYR A 258 -14.56 0.24 -12.08
C TYR A 258 -14.26 -0.77 -13.18
N ASP A 259 -15.23 -1.63 -13.48
CA ASP A 259 -15.23 -2.53 -14.62
C ASP A 259 -16.37 -2.15 -15.58
N SER A 260 -16.04 -1.74 -16.80
CA SER A 260 -17.05 -1.38 -17.80
C SER A 260 -17.93 -2.56 -18.22
N ARG A 261 -17.44 -3.80 -18.04
CA ARG A 261 -18.09 -5.06 -18.37
C ARG A 261 -17.96 -6.10 -17.25
N PRO A 262 -18.61 -5.86 -16.10
CA PRO A 262 -18.55 -6.77 -14.96
C PRO A 262 -19.27 -8.10 -15.28
N ALA A 263 -19.17 -9.06 -14.37
CA ALA A 263 -19.97 -10.28 -14.42
C ALA A 263 -21.47 -9.97 -14.48
N ALA A 264 -22.26 -10.91 -15.00
CA ALA A 264 -23.70 -10.74 -15.15
C ALA A 264 -24.34 -10.42 -13.80
N ASN A 265 -25.22 -9.43 -13.78
CA ASN A 265 -25.94 -8.95 -12.59
C ASN A 265 -25.05 -8.28 -11.51
N HIS A 266 -23.80 -7.98 -11.81
CA HIS A 266 -22.91 -7.21 -10.90
C HIS A 266 -22.87 -5.73 -11.28
N LEU A 267 -22.53 -4.90 -10.30
CA LEU A 267 -22.34 -3.47 -10.51
C LEU A 267 -21.01 -3.24 -11.24
N LYS A 268 -20.91 -2.09 -11.89
CA LYS A 268 -19.69 -1.69 -12.61
C LYS A 268 -18.66 -1.04 -11.71
N ASN A 269 -19.07 -0.56 -10.56
CA ASN A 269 -18.26 0.25 -9.68
C ASN A 269 -18.34 -0.26 -8.25
N ASP A 270 -17.19 -0.57 -7.66
CA ASP A 270 -17.02 -0.97 -6.28
C ASP A 270 -16.18 0.07 -5.56
N VAL A 271 -16.79 0.74 -4.59
CA VAL A 271 -16.12 1.76 -3.77
C VAL A 271 -15.97 1.27 -2.35
N LYS A 272 -14.74 1.30 -1.86
CA LYS A 272 -14.36 0.79 -0.55
C LYS A 272 -13.64 1.86 0.26
N LEU A 273 -14.06 2.09 1.49
CA LEU A 273 -13.36 2.94 2.47
C LEU A 273 -12.77 2.04 3.55
N VAL A 274 -11.45 1.99 3.60
CA VAL A 274 -10.70 1.17 4.56
C VAL A 274 -9.98 2.06 5.55
N SER A 275 -10.15 1.79 6.84
CA SER A 275 -9.36 2.41 7.90
C SER A 275 -8.60 1.34 8.66
N GLY A 276 -7.36 1.62 9.04
CA GLY A 276 -6.53 0.63 9.70
C GLY A 276 -5.29 1.20 10.35
N ILE A 277 -4.65 0.36 11.15
CA ILE A 277 -3.36 0.62 11.76
C ILE A 277 -2.29 0.00 10.88
N LYS A 278 -1.23 0.75 10.61
CA LYS A 278 -0.07 0.33 9.83
C LYS A 278 1.15 0.26 10.73
N TYR A 279 1.82 -0.87 10.74
CA TYR A 279 3.10 -1.10 11.42
C TYR A 279 4.24 -1.14 10.40
N LYS A 280 5.28 -0.35 10.63
CA LYS A 280 6.50 -0.25 9.80
C LYS A 280 7.66 -0.98 10.49
N PHE A 281 8.40 -1.80 9.75
CA PHE A 281 9.52 -2.62 10.23
C PHE A 281 10.63 -2.78 9.19
#